data_0ee8944b73db9b3c5d786c38587c83c6
#
_entry.id   0ee8944b73db9b3c5d786c38587c83c6
#
_cell.length_a   1.000
_cell.length_b   1.000
_cell.length_c   1.000
_cell.angle_alpha   90.00
_cell.angle_beta   90.00
_cell.angle_gamma   90.00
#
_symmetry.space_group_name_H-M   'P 1'
#
loop_
_entity.id
_entity.type
_entity.pdbx_description
1 polymer ?
#
loop_
_entity_poly.entity_id
_entity_poly.type
_entity_poly.pdbx_seq_one_letter_code
_entity_poly.pdbx_strand_id
1 'polypeptide(L)'
;MGTDNTDLKAELKILSNRTDLIDDGTFDGYIAEFQKQYPNITIKYEGMTNYADDMTTRLTSNDWGDVCMIPTTIPLTELGDYFEPLCALSDIENEYNFASNRAYNGSVYGIPSTGNAQGIIYNKKVFEAAGITTLPKTPDEFLDDLQKIKDYDPSIDPLYTNYAAGWTMTAWDAYIGGGATADPDWMNITMPQTKDPFQKGILGADDMGPYAVYYILYEAVKRGLTEADPTTTDWEGCKPRINNGQIGAMVLGSWAIVQMQAAGDNADDIGYMPFPITVKGTQYASAGADYCFGVNKNTTDDKKLAAQLYIKWFSESSNFAFDQGGVPVLKSQAYPDTLKAFDGIDLIEDTPAPAELADLATEVQQEAELMLNADQTHVMRVVEAGINGDETLDDIVADWNAAWDKAVDACAPQ
;
A
#
# COMPACT_ATOMS: atom_id res chain seq x y z
N MET A 1 -25.93 4.94 -4.46
CA MET A 1 -25.68 6.32 -4.95
C MET A 1 -26.45 6.52 -6.24
N GLY A 2 -27.19 7.66 -6.40
CA GLY A 2 -28.01 7.92 -7.58
C GLY A 2 -27.19 8.41 -8.78
N THR A 3 -27.64 8.13 -10.00
CA THR A 3 -27.02 8.58 -11.26
C THR A 3 -27.81 9.69 -11.95
N ASP A 4 -28.93 10.10 -11.38
CA ASP A 4 -29.78 11.18 -11.87
C ASP A 4 -29.19 12.54 -11.38
N ASN A 5 -29.84 13.64 -11.58
CA ASN A 5 -29.43 14.98 -11.17
C ASN A 5 -28.41 15.68 -12.09
N THR A 6 -28.51 15.47 -13.41
CA THR A 6 -27.65 16.13 -14.39
C THR A 6 -27.79 17.67 -14.41
N ASP A 7 -28.88 18.20 -13.84
CA ASP A 7 -29.13 19.65 -13.72
C ASP A 7 -28.55 20.28 -12.43
N LEU A 8 -27.99 19.45 -11.53
CA LEU A 8 -27.42 19.93 -10.26
C LEU A 8 -26.27 20.90 -10.52
N LYS A 9 -26.27 22.03 -9.79
CA LYS A 9 -25.21 23.04 -9.85
C LYS A 9 -24.46 23.07 -8.56
N ALA A 10 -23.16 22.81 -8.61
CA ALA A 10 -22.28 22.87 -7.46
C ALA A 10 -20.85 23.23 -7.87
N GLU A 11 -20.11 23.80 -6.93
CA GLU A 11 -18.66 23.95 -7.02
C GLU A 11 -18.02 23.15 -5.88
N LEU A 12 -17.18 22.17 -6.24
CA LEU A 12 -16.50 21.31 -5.30
C LEU A 12 -15.01 21.68 -5.19
N LYS A 13 -14.52 21.73 -3.95
CA LYS A 13 -13.10 21.78 -3.64
C LYS A 13 -12.69 20.40 -3.10
N ILE A 14 -11.71 19.77 -3.76
CA ILE A 14 -11.18 18.43 -3.41
C ILE A 14 -9.71 18.57 -3.00
N LEU A 15 -9.36 18.06 -1.83
CA LEU A 15 -7.97 18.01 -1.35
C LEU A 15 -7.36 16.66 -1.64
N SER A 16 -6.16 16.64 -2.25
CA SER A 16 -5.50 15.43 -2.73
C SER A 16 -4.00 15.39 -2.39
N ASN A 17 -3.51 14.18 -2.19
CA ASN A 17 -2.09 13.85 -2.08
C ASN A 17 -1.37 13.79 -3.44
N ARG A 18 -2.13 13.70 -4.55
CA ARG A 18 -1.60 13.52 -5.91
C ARG A 18 -1.31 14.87 -6.56
N THR A 19 -0.28 15.58 -6.03
CA THR A 19 0.19 16.84 -6.61
C THR A 19 0.69 16.67 -8.03
N ASP A 20 1.29 15.51 -8.36
CA ASP A 20 1.74 15.12 -9.68
C ASP A 20 0.60 15.21 -10.72
N LEU A 21 -0.56 14.61 -10.42
CA LEU A 21 -1.71 14.58 -11.35
C LEU A 21 -2.46 15.91 -11.44
N ILE A 22 -2.26 16.80 -10.48
CA ILE A 22 -2.75 18.18 -10.53
C ILE A 22 -1.83 19.00 -11.43
N ASP A 23 -0.51 18.90 -11.23
CA ASP A 23 0.48 19.74 -11.89
C ASP A 23 0.61 19.39 -13.39
N ASP A 24 0.44 18.13 -13.77
CA ASP A 24 0.48 17.68 -15.17
C ASP A 24 -0.86 17.79 -15.91
N GLY A 25 -1.95 18.17 -15.22
CA GLY A 25 -3.29 18.34 -15.78
C GLY A 25 -4.08 17.05 -15.96
N THR A 26 -3.62 15.92 -15.45
CA THR A 26 -4.33 14.62 -15.57
C THR A 26 -5.73 14.70 -14.95
N PHE A 27 -5.87 15.32 -13.75
CA PHE A 27 -7.19 15.50 -13.15
C PHE A 27 -8.12 16.40 -13.96
N ASP A 28 -7.61 17.40 -14.67
CA ASP A 28 -8.44 18.23 -15.56
C ASP A 28 -9.06 17.40 -16.69
N GLY A 29 -8.35 16.38 -17.18
CA GLY A 29 -8.88 15.39 -18.12
C GLY A 29 -10.08 14.62 -17.56
N TYR A 30 -9.95 14.06 -16.35
CA TYR A 30 -11.05 13.36 -15.68
C TYR A 30 -12.24 14.29 -15.36
N ILE A 31 -11.99 15.52 -14.94
CA ILE A 31 -13.05 16.52 -14.72
C ILE A 31 -13.80 16.79 -16.01
N ALA A 32 -13.11 16.98 -17.12
CA ALA A 32 -13.74 17.23 -18.44
C ALA A 32 -14.61 16.05 -18.88
N GLU A 33 -14.20 14.79 -18.65
CA GLU A 33 -15.00 13.61 -18.93
C GLU A 33 -16.25 13.55 -18.03
N PHE A 34 -16.10 13.78 -16.72
CA PHE A 34 -17.23 13.85 -15.78
C PHE A 34 -18.26 14.91 -16.19
N GLN A 35 -17.79 16.07 -16.60
CA GLN A 35 -18.65 17.20 -17.01
C GLN A 35 -19.44 16.97 -18.29
N LYS A 36 -19.13 15.94 -19.10
CA LYS A 36 -19.99 15.52 -20.21
C LYS A 36 -21.35 15.02 -19.70
N GLN A 37 -21.39 14.44 -18.49
CA GLN A 37 -22.62 13.96 -17.86
C GLN A 37 -23.21 14.99 -16.89
N TYR A 38 -22.36 15.73 -16.16
CA TYR A 38 -22.76 16.70 -15.13
C TYR A 38 -22.16 18.09 -15.42
N PRO A 39 -22.65 18.79 -16.46
CA PRO A 39 -21.99 20.00 -16.99
C PRO A 39 -22.01 21.21 -16.04
N ASN A 40 -22.85 21.18 -15.01
CA ASN A 40 -23.01 22.28 -14.07
C ASN A 40 -22.27 22.05 -12.74
N ILE A 41 -21.57 20.93 -12.61
CA ILE A 41 -20.71 20.66 -11.44
C ILE A 41 -19.27 21.04 -11.83
N THR A 42 -18.71 22.02 -11.13
CA THR A 42 -17.31 22.40 -11.29
C THR A 42 -16.47 21.83 -10.16
N ILE A 43 -15.26 21.39 -10.47
CA ILE A 43 -14.36 20.73 -9.51
C ILE A 43 -13.01 21.42 -9.54
N LYS A 44 -12.45 21.68 -8.35
CA LYS A 44 -11.12 22.21 -8.19
C LYS A 44 -10.34 21.34 -7.21
N TYR A 45 -9.24 20.77 -7.68
CA TYR A 45 -8.29 20.07 -6.82
C TYR A 45 -7.30 21.04 -6.17
N GLU A 46 -6.95 20.77 -4.92
CA GLU A 46 -5.83 21.38 -4.19
C GLU A 46 -4.91 20.27 -3.69
N GLY A 47 -3.65 20.31 -4.10
CA GLY A 47 -2.63 19.33 -3.72
C GLY A 47 -1.86 19.73 -2.49
N MET A 48 -1.43 18.73 -1.69
CA MET A 48 -0.55 18.95 -0.54
C MET A 48 0.53 17.86 -0.54
N THR A 49 1.80 18.25 -0.41
CA THR A 49 2.95 17.34 -0.44
C THR A 49 3.06 16.52 0.84
N ASN A 50 2.89 17.18 2.01
CA ASN A 50 2.87 16.49 3.30
C ASN A 50 1.42 16.17 3.72
N TYR A 51 0.74 15.39 2.88
CA TYR A 51 -0.72 15.28 2.88
C TYR A 51 -1.31 14.82 4.20
N ALA A 52 -0.82 13.73 4.78
CA ALA A 52 -1.44 13.11 5.96
C ALA A 52 -1.43 14.06 7.17
N ASP A 53 -0.30 14.69 7.46
CA ASP A 53 -0.14 15.60 8.60
C ASP A 53 -0.89 16.91 8.39
N ASP A 54 -0.76 17.51 7.19
CA ASP A 54 -1.42 18.76 6.84
C ASP A 54 -2.95 18.59 6.85
N MET A 55 -3.43 17.47 6.31
CA MET A 55 -4.86 17.17 6.26
C MET A 55 -5.44 16.90 7.65
N THR A 56 -4.74 16.13 8.50
CA THR A 56 -5.14 15.91 9.90
C THR A 56 -5.29 17.24 10.64
N THR A 57 -4.38 18.17 10.42
CA THR A 57 -4.46 19.54 11.00
C THR A 57 -5.68 20.31 10.46
N ARG A 58 -5.96 20.24 9.15
CA ARG A 58 -7.10 20.93 8.53
C ARG A 58 -8.45 20.37 8.97
N LEU A 59 -8.55 19.05 9.17
CA LEU A 59 -9.78 18.42 9.66
C LEU A 59 -10.23 19.00 11.00
N THR A 60 -9.30 19.29 11.92
CA THR A 60 -9.61 19.87 13.23
C THR A 60 -10.13 21.32 13.13
N SER A 61 -9.79 22.05 12.06
CA SER A 61 -10.22 23.45 11.86
C SER A 61 -11.54 23.58 11.08
N ASN A 62 -12.10 22.49 10.55
CA ASN A 62 -13.26 22.48 9.64
C ASN A 62 -13.10 23.33 8.36
N ASP A 63 -11.88 23.76 8.01
CA ASP A 63 -11.57 24.56 6.80
C ASP A 63 -10.78 23.71 5.80
N TRP A 64 -11.44 22.68 5.23
CA TRP A 64 -10.75 21.75 4.35
C TRP A 64 -11.48 21.43 3.03
N GLY A 65 -12.53 22.17 2.70
CA GLY A 65 -13.27 22.02 1.45
C GLY A 65 -14.43 21.03 1.54
N ASP A 66 -14.83 20.47 0.40
CA ASP A 66 -16.03 19.65 0.27
C ASP A 66 -15.71 18.15 0.26
N VAL A 67 -14.55 17.78 -0.26
CA VAL A 67 -14.05 16.39 -0.37
C VAL A 67 -12.56 16.37 -0.05
N CYS A 68 -12.10 15.31 0.58
CA CYS A 68 -10.67 15.03 0.71
C CYS A 68 -10.38 13.53 0.56
N MET A 69 -9.12 13.22 0.34
CA MET A 69 -8.60 11.87 0.50
C MET A 69 -8.40 11.62 1.99
N ILE A 70 -9.17 10.70 2.60
CA ILE A 70 -9.17 10.47 4.05
C ILE A 70 -7.77 10.01 4.50
N PRO A 71 -7.08 10.75 5.41
CA PRO A 71 -5.80 10.32 5.94
C PRO A 71 -5.89 8.97 6.67
N THR A 72 -4.86 8.15 6.53
CA THR A 72 -4.77 6.85 7.22
C THR A 72 -4.64 7.02 8.74
N THR A 73 -4.19 8.18 9.19
CA THR A 73 -4.05 8.57 10.60
C THR A 73 -5.38 8.77 11.33
N ILE A 74 -6.51 8.90 10.61
CA ILE A 74 -7.84 9.08 11.22
C ILE A 74 -8.39 7.69 11.62
N PRO A 75 -8.63 7.45 12.93
CA PRO A 75 -9.23 6.21 13.40
C PRO A 75 -10.62 5.97 12.81
N LEU A 76 -10.98 4.72 12.57
CA LEU A 76 -12.31 4.37 12.04
C LEU A 76 -13.44 4.88 12.93
N THR A 77 -13.23 4.88 14.25
CA THR A 77 -14.19 5.37 15.25
C THR A 77 -14.49 6.86 15.13
N GLU A 78 -13.60 7.64 14.55
CA GLU A 78 -13.72 9.09 14.41
C GLU A 78 -14.25 9.52 13.02
N LEU A 79 -14.42 8.59 12.07
CA LEU A 79 -14.85 8.94 10.71
C LEU A 79 -16.13 9.77 10.69
N GLY A 80 -17.13 9.41 11.51
CA GLY A 80 -18.39 10.14 11.62
C GLY A 80 -18.27 11.54 12.24
N ASP A 81 -17.11 11.91 12.82
CA ASP A 81 -16.87 13.25 13.33
C ASP A 81 -16.55 14.25 12.21
N TYR A 82 -16.02 13.78 11.11
CA TYR A 82 -15.57 14.60 9.99
C TYR A 82 -16.36 14.38 8.71
N PHE A 83 -16.77 13.12 8.43
CA PHE A 83 -17.27 12.72 7.12
C PHE A 83 -18.76 12.35 7.14
N GLU A 84 -19.42 12.62 6.01
CA GLU A 84 -20.78 12.18 5.73
C GLU A 84 -20.80 10.68 5.43
N PRO A 85 -21.72 9.89 6.03
CA PRO A 85 -21.91 8.51 5.63
C PRO A 85 -22.45 8.45 4.19
N LEU A 86 -21.78 7.68 3.31
CA LEU A 86 -22.09 7.62 1.90
C LEU A 86 -23.15 6.56 1.57
N CYS A 87 -23.05 5.38 2.20
CA CYS A 87 -23.97 4.25 2.03
C CYS A 87 -23.78 3.24 3.18
N ALA A 88 -24.63 2.20 3.22
CA ALA A 88 -24.38 1.05 4.07
C ALA A 88 -23.30 0.16 3.42
N LEU A 89 -22.45 -0.49 4.24
CA LEU A 89 -21.43 -1.40 3.75
C LEU A 89 -22.05 -2.56 2.95
N SER A 90 -23.18 -3.10 3.42
CA SER A 90 -23.92 -4.16 2.74
C SER A 90 -24.40 -3.82 1.34
N ASP A 91 -24.45 -2.52 0.98
CA ASP A 91 -24.89 -2.08 -0.33
C ASP A 91 -23.80 -2.22 -1.40
N ILE A 92 -22.51 -2.25 -0.99
CA ILE A 92 -21.37 -2.21 -1.91
C ILE A 92 -20.33 -3.33 -1.69
N GLU A 93 -20.30 -4.03 -0.55
CA GLU A 93 -19.26 -5.00 -0.21
C GLU A 93 -19.11 -6.15 -1.22
N ASN A 94 -20.18 -6.53 -1.92
CA ASN A 94 -20.16 -7.57 -2.92
C ASN A 94 -19.64 -7.09 -4.29
N GLU A 95 -19.72 -5.79 -4.56
CA GLU A 95 -19.38 -5.19 -5.87
C GLU A 95 -18.04 -4.44 -5.84
N TYR A 96 -17.65 -3.89 -4.67
CA TYR A 96 -16.45 -3.09 -4.53
C TYR A 96 -15.33 -3.88 -3.85
N ASN A 97 -14.13 -3.76 -4.36
CA ASN A 97 -12.90 -4.07 -3.64
C ASN A 97 -12.69 -3.02 -2.55
N PHE A 98 -12.15 -3.43 -1.42
CA PHE A 98 -11.78 -2.54 -0.32
C PHE A 98 -12.94 -1.71 0.26
N ALA A 99 -14.18 -2.20 0.13
CA ALA A 99 -15.38 -1.50 0.58
C ALA A 99 -15.38 -1.19 2.08
N SER A 100 -14.74 -2.02 2.88
CA SER A 100 -14.65 -1.91 4.34
C SER A 100 -13.55 -0.97 4.84
N ASN A 101 -12.62 -0.54 3.99
CA ASN A 101 -11.41 0.21 4.38
C ASN A 101 -11.71 1.49 5.21
N ARG A 102 -12.76 2.23 4.84
CA ARG A 102 -13.25 3.40 5.58
C ARG A 102 -14.72 3.22 5.96
N ALA A 103 -15.02 2.05 6.56
CA ALA A 103 -16.34 1.75 7.10
C ALA A 103 -16.26 1.60 8.63
N TYR A 104 -17.30 2.06 9.31
CA TYR A 104 -17.45 1.89 10.75
C TYR A 104 -18.94 1.70 11.12
N ASN A 105 -19.23 0.74 11.98
CA ASN A 105 -20.60 0.39 12.40
C ASN A 105 -21.58 0.20 11.23
N GLY A 106 -21.11 -0.46 10.14
CA GLY A 106 -21.92 -0.75 8.96
C GLY A 106 -22.14 0.43 8.01
N SER A 107 -21.62 1.62 8.31
CA SER A 107 -21.66 2.79 7.44
C SER A 107 -20.31 3.01 6.75
N VAL A 108 -20.33 3.29 5.46
CA VAL A 108 -19.14 3.63 4.66
C VAL A 108 -18.98 5.15 4.61
N TYR A 109 -17.84 5.65 5.00
CA TYR A 109 -17.48 7.08 5.01
C TYR A 109 -16.50 7.47 3.89
N GLY A 110 -15.87 6.49 3.27
CA GLY A 110 -14.92 6.72 2.19
C GLY A 110 -14.95 5.64 1.13
N ILE A 111 -14.92 6.06 -0.15
CA ILE A 111 -14.81 5.16 -1.31
C ILE A 111 -13.38 5.25 -1.85
N PRO A 112 -12.70 4.12 -2.09
CA PRO A 112 -11.35 4.11 -2.63
C PRO A 112 -11.25 4.84 -3.98
N SER A 113 -10.15 5.54 -4.23
CA SER A 113 -9.81 6.03 -5.57
C SER A 113 -9.32 4.88 -6.46
N THR A 114 -8.54 3.99 -5.88
CA THR A 114 -7.98 2.77 -6.46
C THR A 114 -7.52 1.86 -5.32
N GLY A 115 -7.08 0.66 -5.64
CA GLY A 115 -6.36 -0.21 -4.72
C GLY A 115 -4.94 -0.48 -5.17
N ASN A 116 -4.13 -0.96 -4.23
CA ASN A 116 -2.76 -1.38 -4.46
C ASN A 116 -2.57 -2.84 -4.08
N ALA A 117 -1.81 -3.56 -4.89
CA ALA A 117 -1.26 -4.85 -4.51
C ALA A 117 0.18 -4.66 -4.02
N GLN A 118 0.60 -5.49 -3.06
CA GLN A 118 1.96 -5.51 -2.56
C GLN A 118 2.79 -6.53 -3.34
N GLY A 119 3.93 -6.09 -3.86
CA GLY A 119 4.79 -6.92 -4.71
C GLY A 119 6.19 -6.32 -4.89
N ILE A 120 6.80 -6.64 -6.00
CA ILE A 120 8.15 -6.20 -6.34
C ILE A 120 8.14 -5.60 -7.75
N ILE A 121 8.61 -4.35 -7.87
CA ILE A 121 8.92 -3.75 -9.17
C ILE A 121 10.26 -4.32 -9.62
N TYR A 122 10.36 -4.73 -10.89
CA TYR A 122 11.61 -5.25 -11.44
C TYR A 122 11.83 -4.80 -12.88
N ASN A 123 13.07 -4.79 -13.31
CA ASN A 123 13.41 -4.55 -14.71
C ASN A 123 13.47 -5.88 -15.46
N LYS A 124 12.53 -6.12 -16.38
CA LYS A 124 12.40 -7.35 -17.17
C LYS A 124 13.65 -7.67 -17.98
N LYS A 125 14.31 -6.65 -18.54
CA LYS A 125 15.53 -6.83 -19.35
C LYS A 125 16.72 -7.27 -18.50
N VAL A 126 16.84 -6.73 -17.28
CA VAL A 126 17.88 -7.16 -16.34
C VAL A 126 17.68 -8.62 -15.96
N PHE A 127 16.45 -9.02 -15.63
CA PHE A 127 16.10 -10.41 -15.30
C PHE A 127 16.39 -11.35 -16.48
N GLU A 128 15.93 -11.00 -17.69
CA GLU A 128 16.18 -11.76 -18.91
C GLU A 128 17.70 -11.93 -19.18
N ALA A 129 18.47 -10.84 -19.08
CA ALA A 129 19.91 -10.85 -19.31
C ALA A 129 20.68 -11.68 -18.28
N ALA A 130 20.21 -11.72 -17.03
CA ALA A 130 20.72 -12.59 -15.97
C ALA A 130 20.26 -14.05 -16.09
N GLY A 131 19.47 -14.40 -17.12
CA GLY A 131 18.97 -15.75 -17.36
C GLY A 131 17.78 -16.16 -16.48
N ILE A 132 17.09 -15.19 -15.86
CA ILE A 132 15.90 -15.44 -15.06
C ILE A 132 14.70 -15.47 -16.01
N THR A 133 14.12 -16.65 -16.19
CA THR A 133 13.02 -16.90 -17.14
C THR A 133 11.67 -17.17 -16.48
N THR A 134 11.67 -17.38 -15.17
CA THR A 134 10.47 -17.58 -14.35
C THR A 134 10.56 -16.70 -13.13
N LEU A 135 9.43 -16.09 -12.74
CA LEU A 135 9.38 -15.27 -11.53
C LEU A 135 9.51 -16.13 -10.27
N PRO A 136 10.26 -15.67 -9.26
CA PRO A 136 10.46 -16.41 -8.02
C PRO A 136 9.16 -16.47 -7.21
N LYS A 137 8.98 -17.58 -6.48
CA LYS A 137 7.81 -17.80 -5.60
C LYS A 137 8.19 -17.94 -4.14
N THR A 138 9.46 -18.18 -3.86
CA THR A 138 9.98 -18.36 -2.51
C THR A 138 11.11 -17.37 -2.22
N PRO A 139 11.39 -17.08 -0.92
CA PRO A 139 12.49 -16.22 -0.54
C PRO A 139 13.85 -16.65 -1.13
N ASP A 140 14.16 -17.95 -1.08
CA ASP A 140 15.43 -18.46 -1.58
C ASP A 140 15.55 -18.34 -3.10
N GLU A 141 14.46 -18.62 -3.86
CA GLU A 141 14.44 -18.41 -5.32
C GLU A 141 14.72 -16.93 -5.66
N PHE A 142 14.14 -15.98 -4.91
CA PHE A 142 14.38 -14.57 -5.16
C PHE A 142 15.81 -14.17 -4.84
N LEU A 143 16.36 -14.60 -3.72
CA LEU A 143 17.75 -14.35 -3.35
C LEU A 143 18.73 -14.95 -4.36
N ASP A 144 18.44 -16.14 -4.91
CA ASP A 144 19.22 -16.75 -5.98
C ASP A 144 19.12 -15.95 -7.29
N ASP A 145 17.95 -15.39 -7.59
CA ASP A 145 17.77 -14.51 -8.76
C ASP A 145 18.55 -13.20 -8.60
N LEU A 146 18.53 -12.59 -7.43
CA LEU A 146 19.38 -11.42 -7.14
C LEU A 146 20.87 -11.75 -7.28
N GLN A 147 21.31 -12.95 -6.86
CA GLN A 147 22.68 -13.39 -7.05
C GLN A 147 23.03 -13.52 -8.55
N LYS A 148 22.13 -14.09 -9.37
CA LYS A 148 22.33 -14.17 -10.83
C LYS A 148 22.50 -12.80 -11.46
N ILE A 149 21.74 -11.79 -11.03
CA ILE A 149 21.89 -10.41 -11.51
C ILE A 149 23.27 -9.87 -11.16
N LYS A 150 23.72 -10.07 -9.92
CA LYS A 150 25.06 -9.63 -9.48
C LYS A 150 26.18 -10.31 -10.23
N ASP A 151 26.04 -11.59 -10.50
CA ASP A 151 27.03 -12.38 -11.24
C ASP A 151 27.06 -12.01 -12.73
N TYR A 152 25.91 -11.61 -13.30
CA TYR A 152 25.79 -11.14 -14.67
C TYR A 152 26.48 -9.78 -14.88
N ASP A 153 26.16 -8.79 -14.04
CA ASP A 153 26.77 -7.47 -14.08
C ASP A 153 26.86 -6.86 -12.67
N PRO A 154 28.07 -6.84 -12.06
CA PRO A 154 28.26 -6.29 -10.71
C PRO A 154 28.00 -4.78 -10.59
N SER A 155 27.80 -4.06 -11.70
CA SER A 155 27.45 -2.63 -11.69
C SER A 155 25.96 -2.36 -11.51
N ILE A 156 25.14 -3.41 -11.64
CA ILE A 156 23.69 -3.34 -11.37
C ILE A 156 23.46 -3.60 -9.88
N ASP A 157 22.65 -2.77 -9.23
CA ASP A 157 22.14 -3.07 -7.89
C ASP A 157 21.00 -4.09 -8.02
N PRO A 158 21.21 -5.37 -7.60
CA PRO A 158 20.17 -6.40 -7.79
C PRO A 158 18.85 -6.07 -7.10
N LEU A 159 18.92 -5.62 -5.84
CA LEU A 159 17.82 -5.07 -5.06
C LEU A 159 18.23 -3.66 -4.57
N TYR A 160 17.35 -2.67 -4.73
CA TYR A 160 17.59 -1.33 -4.24
C TYR A 160 16.64 -1.04 -3.08
N THR A 161 17.21 -0.75 -1.90
CA THR A 161 16.44 -0.68 -0.65
C THR A 161 15.68 0.64 -0.48
N ASN A 162 16.14 1.72 -1.09
CA ASN A 162 15.67 3.09 -0.83
C ASN A 162 15.79 3.50 0.66
N TYR A 163 16.74 2.93 1.38
CA TYR A 163 16.93 3.09 2.83
C TYR A 163 16.91 4.55 3.31
N ALA A 164 17.62 5.46 2.63
CA ALA A 164 17.74 6.85 3.08
C ALA A 164 16.42 7.64 3.01
N ALA A 165 15.43 7.16 2.27
CA ALA A 165 14.10 7.78 2.21
C ALA A 165 13.28 7.52 3.48
N GLY A 166 13.65 6.52 4.30
CA GLY A 166 12.98 6.16 5.55
C GLY A 166 11.63 5.48 5.34
N TRP A 167 10.64 6.19 4.84
CA TRP A 167 9.29 5.66 4.63
C TRP A 167 9.24 4.37 3.77
N THR A 168 10.21 4.18 2.89
CA THR A 168 10.34 2.95 2.09
C THR A 168 10.68 1.73 2.95
N MET A 169 11.27 1.94 4.12
CA MET A 169 11.53 0.86 5.07
C MET A 169 10.23 0.42 5.75
N THR A 170 9.34 1.34 6.11
CA THR A 170 8.02 0.97 6.65
C THR A 170 7.20 0.18 5.65
N ALA A 171 7.42 0.37 4.34
CA ALA A 171 6.71 -0.37 3.30
C ALA A 171 6.92 -1.89 3.37
N TRP A 172 8.01 -2.38 3.96
CA TRP A 172 8.25 -3.81 4.15
C TRP A 172 7.22 -4.45 5.11
N ASP A 173 6.73 -3.72 6.09
CA ASP A 173 5.71 -4.22 7.02
C ASP A 173 4.37 -4.53 6.34
N ALA A 174 4.08 -3.92 5.19
CA ALA A 174 2.87 -4.21 4.43
C ALA A 174 2.82 -5.64 3.86
N TYR A 175 3.95 -6.35 3.89
CA TYR A 175 4.06 -7.71 3.35
C TYR A 175 3.88 -8.81 4.41
N ILE A 176 3.89 -8.47 5.72
CA ILE A 176 3.73 -9.45 6.80
C ILE A 176 2.28 -9.90 7.04
N GLY A 177 1.31 -9.23 6.41
CA GLY A 177 -0.11 -9.52 6.49
C GLY A 177 -0.54 -10.73 5.64
N GLY A 178 -1.68 -10.59 4.96
CA GLY A 178 -2.31 -11.66 4.19
C GLY A 178 -1.41 -12.31 3.14
N GLY A 179 -0.49 -11.57 2.53
CA GLY A 179 0.49 -12.12 1.58
C GLY A 179 1.44 -13.15 2.19
N ALA A 180 1.82 -13.00 3.46
CA ALA A 180 2.71 -13.91 4.18
C ALA A 180 1.99 -14.96 5.02
N THR A 181 0.67 -14.80 5.27
CA THR A 181 -0.08 -15.64 6.21
C THR A 181 -1.27 -16.35 5.59
N ALA A 182 -1.77 -15.88 4.44
CA ALA A 182 -3.05 -16.26 3.83
C ALA A 182 -4.27 -16.01 4.77
N ASP A 183 -4.10 -15.14 5.78
CA ASP A 183 -5.10 -14.84 6.78
C ASP A 183 -5.47 -13.35 6.70
N PRO A 184 -6.69 -12.99 6.26
CA PRO A 184 -7.13 -11.61 6.20
C PRO A 184 -7.28 -10.97 7.59
N ASP A 185 -7.42 -11.77 8.64
CA ASP A 185 -7.57 -11.31 10.02
C ASP A 185 -6.22 -11.03 10.71
N TRP A 186 -5.10 -11.41 10.03
CA TRP A 186 -3.79 -11.41 10.65
C TRP A 186 -3.42 -10.06 11.28
N MET A 187 -3.39 -8.99 10.51
CA MET A 187 -2.85 -7.70 10.97
C MET A 187 -3.66 -7.07 12.11
N ASN A 188 -4.98 -7.10 12.00
CA ASN A 188 -5.85 -6.32 12.89
C ASN A 188 -6.49 -7.14 14.01
N ILE A 189 -6.53 -8.47 13.89
CA ILE A 189 -7.25 -9.35 14.83
C ILE A 189 -6.34 -10.43 15.40
N THR A 190 -5.66 -11.21 14.54
CA THR A 190 -4.92 -12.40 14.95
C THR A 190 -3.58 -12.04 15.60
N MET A 191 -2.76 -11.25 14.92
CA MET A 191 -1.41 -10.88 15.34
C MET A 191 -1.38 -10.12 16.68
N PRO A 192 -2.28 -9.14 16.96
CA PRO A 192 -2.30 -8.45 18.25
C PRO A 192 -2.63 -9.32 19.46
N GLN A 193 -3.11 -10.55 19.22
CA GLN A 193 -3.43 -11.53 20.25
C GLN A 193 -2.48 -12.73 20.22
N THR A 194 -1.50 -12.73 19.30
CA THR A 194 -0.58 -13.85 19.08
C THR A 194 0.77 -13.56 19.72
N LYS A 195 1.33 -14.55 20.41
CA LYS A 195 2.70 -14.49 20.91
C LYS A 195 3.69 -14.98 19.86
N ASP A 196 4.89 -14.45 19.92
CA ASP A 196 5.96 -14.74 18.96
C ASP A 196 5.55 -14.55 17.48
N PRO A 197 4.82 -13.47 17.09
CA PRO A 197 4.23 -13.35 15.76
C PRO A 197 5.26 -13.25 14.62
N PHE A 198 6.48 -12.86 14.92
CA PHE A 198 7.58 -12.76 13.96
C PHE A 198 8.42 -14.03 13.86
N GLN A 199 8.10 -15.06 14.66
CA GLN A 199 8.89 -16.29 14.70
C GLN A 199 8.81 -17.06 13.39
N LYS A 200 9.95 -17.54 12.92
CA LYS A 200 10.01 -18.47 11.79
C LYS A 200 9.17 -19.71 12.09
N GLY A 201 8.27 -20.05 11.15
CA GLY A 201 7.42 -21.23 11.27
C GLY A 201 6.20 -21.04 12.17
N ILE A 202 5.80 -19.80 12.48
CA ILE A 202 4.57 -19.50 13.24
C ILE A 202 3.30 -20.12 12.62
N LEU A 203 3.29 -20.28 11.29
CA LEU A 203 2.19 -20.90 10.53
C LEU A 203 2.34 -22.39 10.32
N GLY A 204 3.49 -22.96 10.72
CA GLY A 204 3.89 -24.36 10.52
C GLY A 204 5.36 -24.47 10.14
N ALA A 205 5.94 -25.65 10.33
CA ALA A 205 7.38 -25.85 10.20
C ALA A 205 7.93 -25.57 8.78
N ASP A 206 7.10 -25.69 7.76
CA ASP A 206 7.48 -25.54 6.35
C ASP A 206 7.20 -24.12 5.82
N ASP A 207 6.52 -23.26 6.61
CA ASP A 207 6.15 -21.90 6.22
C ASP A 207 6.92 -20.88 7.07
N MET A 208 7.55 -19.92 6.42
CA MET A 208 8.31 -18.86 7.12
C MET A 208 7.40 -17.80 7.75
N GLY A 209 6.19 -17.59 7.20
CA GLY A 209 5.25 -16.55 7.65
C GLY A 209 5.85 -15.14 7.56
N PRO A 210 5.49 -14.23 8.49
CA PRO A 210 6.03 -12.86 8.54
C PRO A 210 7.56 -12.78 8.57
N TYR A 211 8.23 -13.78 9.16
CA TYR A 211 9.70 -13.87 9.19
C TYR A 211 10.31 -13.79 7.78
N ALA A 212 9.65 -14.36 6.76
CA ALA A 212 10.17 -14.41 5.40
C ALA A 212 10.43 -13.01 4.80
N VAL A 213 9.64 -12.03 5.18
CA VAL A 213 9.76 -10.65 4.68
C VAL A 213 11.11 -10.06 5.09
N TYR A 214 11.41 -10.12 6.38
CA TYR A 214 12.66 -9.59 6.92
C TYR A 214 13.87 -10.49 6.59
N TYR A 215 13.65 -11.80 6.38
CA TYR A 215 14.66 -12.73 5.91
C TYR A 215 15.19 -12.34 4.52
N ILE A 216 14.30 -12.00 3.59
CA ILE A 216 14.69 -11.54 2.26
C ILE A 216 15.57 -10.29 2.37
N LEU A 217 15.15 -9.30 3.16
CA LEU A 217 15.89 -8.06 3.34
C LEU A 217 17.26 -8.29 3.98
N TYR A 218 17.28 -9.01 5.11
CA TYR A 218 18.50 -9.32 5.85
C TYR A 218 19.52 -10.07 4.98
N GLU A 219 19.09 -11.16 4.32
CA GLU A 219 19.98 -11.99 3.50
C GLU A 219 20.43 -11.26 2.22
N ALA A 220 19.57 -10.44 1.60
CA ALA A 220 19.97 -9.65 0.45
C ALA A 220 21.11 -8.67 0.82
N VAL A 221 20.97 -7.96 1.93
CA VAL A 221 21.99 -7.04 2.44
C VAL A 221 23.27 -7.80 2.83
N LYS A 222 23.15 -8.84 3.63
CA LYS A 222 24.28 -9.65 4.13
C LYS A 222 25.10 -10.28 3.00
N ARG A 223 24.45 -10.72 1.92
CA ARG A 223 25.11 -11.29 0.74
C ARG A 223 25.64 -10.21 -0.21
N GLY A 224 25.43 -8.93 0.11
CA GLY A 224 25.80 -7.79 -0.74
C GLY A 224 25.02 -7.78 -2.07
N LEU A 225 23.75 -8.17 -2.05
CA LEU A 225 22.84 -8.19 -3.21
C LEU A 225 22.03 -6.88 -3.31
N THR A 226 22.39 -5.87 -2.53
CA THR A 226 21.80 -4.54 -2.55
C THR A 226 22.82 -3.50 -3.03
N GLU A 227 22.42 -2.23 -3.08
CA GLU A 227 23.35 -1.12 -3.26
C GLU A 227 24.47 -1.13 -2.21
N ALA A 228 25.63 -0.62 -2.56
CA ALA A 228 26.83 -0.73 -1.71
C ALA A 228 26.76 0.12 -0.43
N ASP A 229 26.04 1.24 -0.47
CA ASP A 229 25.81 2.14 0.67
C ASP A 229 24.36 2.60 0.71
N PRO A 230 23.51 1.96 1.56
CA PRO A 230 22.10 2.29 1.69
C PRO A 230 21.84 3.74 2.12
N THR A 231 22.77 4.40 2.83
CA THR A 231 22.61 5.78 3.28
C THR A 231 22.67 6.80 2.15
N THR A 232 23.16 6.38 0.97
CA THR A 232 23.25 7.21 -0.24
C THR A 232 22.11 6.99 -1.21
N THR A 233 21.12 6.17 -0.86
CA THR A 233 19.96 5.93 -1.72
C THR A 233 19.15 7.20 -1.95
N ASP A 234 18.57 7.33 -3.15
CA ASP A 234 17.79 8.49 -3.57
C ASP A 234 16.50 8.04 -4.25
N TRP A 235 15.37 8.38 -3.64
CA TRP A 235 14.04 8.02 -4.13
C TRP A 235 13.75 8.57 -5.53
N GLU A 236 14.06 9.84 -5.79
CA GLU A 236 13.82 10.41 -7.12
C GLU A 236 14.82 9.86 -8.14
N GLY A 237 16.07 9.69 -7.74
CA GLY A 237 17.12 9.14 -8.59
C GLY A 237 16.96 7.66 -8.90
N CYS A 238 16.29 6.87 -8.08
CA CYS A 238 16.08 5.44 -8.33
C CYS A 238 15.15 5.17 -9.53
N LYS A 239 14.19 6.05 -9.78
CA LYS A 239 13.19 5.90 -10.86
C LYS A 239 13.84 5.77 -12.24
N PRO A 240 14.65 6.74 -12.72
CA PRO A 240 15.36 6.57 -13.99
C PRO A 240 16.39 5.44 -13.95
N ARG A 241 16.97 5.10 -12.80
CA ARG A 241 17.94 4.01 -12.69
C ARG A 241 17.33 2.64 -12.95
N ILE A 242 16.17 2.33 -12.36
CA ILE A 242 15.48 1.07 -12.66
C ILE A 242 14.96 1.06 -14.09
N ASN A 243 14.45 2.18 -14.61
CA ASN A 243 14.00 2.31 -15.99
C ASN A 243 15.14 1.99 -16.97
N ASN A 244 16.37 2.43 -16.68
CA ASN A 244 17.55 2.20 -17.50
C ASN A 244 18.34 0.91 -17.19
N GLY A 245 17.79 0.02 -16.35
CA GLY A 245 18.42 -1.27 -16.04
C GLY A 245 19.63 -1.21 -15.12
N GLN A 246 19.82 -0.13 -14.36
CA GLN A 246 20.88 0.00 -13.35
C GLN A 246 20.44 -0.55 -11.96
N ILE A 247 19.16 -0.85 -11.80
CA ILE A 247 18.57 -1.51 -10.65
C ILE A 247 17.76 -2.70 -11.17
N GLY A 248 17.91 -3.86 -10.53
CA GLY A 248 17.20 -5.07 -10.87
C GLY A 248 15.77 -5.09 -10.31
N ALA A 249 15.61 -4.81 -9.03
CA ALA A 249 14.33 -4.89 -8.32
C ALA A 249 14.22 -3.87 -7.17
N MET A 250 12.97 -3.55 -6.79
CA MET A 250 12.61 -2.74 -5.60
C MET A 250 11.33 -3.29 -4.99
N VAL A 251 11.30 -3.41 -3.66
CA VAL A 251 10.11 -3.84 -2.89
C VAL A 251 9.24 -2.61 -2.63
N LEU A 252 8.14 -2.49 -3.38
CA LEU A 252 7.21 -1.35 -3.34
C LEU A 252 5.81 -1.79 -3.78
N GLY A 253 4.78 -1.09 -3.35
CA GLY A 253 3.41 -1.29 -3.80
C GLY A 253 3.20 -0.95 -5.29
N SER A 254 2.13 -1.45 -5.89
CA SER A 254 1.82 -1.28 -7.33
C SER A 254 1.67 0.19 -7.76
N TRP A 255 1.37 1.10 -6.84
CA TRP A 255 1.30 2.54 -7.09
C TRP A 255 2.58 3.15 -7.67
N ALA A 256 3.74 2.51 -7.44
CA ALA A 256 5.02 3.03 -7.91
C ALA A 256 5.34 2.64 -9.36
N ILE A 257 4.63 1.66 -9.95
CA ILE A 257 4.92 1.15 -11.31
C ILE A 257 4.93 2.26 -12.34
N VAL A 258 3.85 3.06 -12.37
CA VAL A 258 3.69 4.14 -13.37
C VAL A 258 4.76 5.22 -13.25
N GLN A 259 5.24 5.47 -12.02
CA GLN A 259 6.34 6.43 -11.80
C GLN A 259 7.66 5.93 -12.39
N MET A 260 7.94 4.63 -12.26
CA MET A 260 9.14 4.01 -12.85
C MET A 260 9.05 3.93 -14.36
N GLN A 261 7.86 3.66 -14.90
CA GLN A 261 7.59 3.68 -16.34
C GLN A 261 7.79 5.07 -16.95
N ALA A 262 7.28 6.11 -16.28
CA ALA A 262 7.38 7.49 -16.75
C ALA A 262 8.80 8.10 -16.63
N ALA A 263 9.70 7.47 -15.91
CA ALA A 263 11.02 8.04 -15.58
C ALA A 263 12.07 7.91 -16.70
N GLY A 264 11.73 7.33 -17.86
CA GLY A 264 12.65 7.17 -19.00
C GLY A 264 11.99 6.54 -20.22
N ASP A 265 12.80 6.17 -21.20
CA ASP A 265 12.33 5.67 -22.49
C ASP A 265 11.99 4.17 -22.48
N ASN A 266 12.24 3.45 -21.37
CA ASN A 266 12.12 1.99 -21.28
C ASN A 266 10.92 1.57 -20.42
N ALA A 267 9.78 2.23 -20.57
CA ALA A 267 8.56 1.92 -19.81
C ALA A 267 8.15 0.45 -19.90
N ASP A 268 8.29 -0.16 -21.08
CA ASP A 268 7.95 -1.56 -21.32
C ASP A 268 8.86 -2.55 -20.57
N ASP A 269 10.03 -2.14 -20.12
CA ASP A 269 10.96 -2.98 -19.38
C ASP A 269 10.62 -3.06 -17.89
N ILE A 270 9.74 -2.19 -17.40
CA ILE A 270 9.25 -2.24 -16.03
C ILE A 270 8.18 -3.33 -15.89
N GLY A 271 8.41 -4.25 -14.99
CA GLY A 271 7.49 -5.31 -14.59
C GLY A 271 7.11 -5.20 -13.12
N TYR A 272 6.06 -5.93 -12.74
CA TYR A 272 5.62 -6.07 -11.37
C TYR A 272 5.29 -7.53 -11.08
N MET A 273 5.75 -8.06 -9.95
CA MET A 273 5.55 -9.45 -9.57
C MET A 273 5.08 -9.58 -8.12
N PRO A 274 4.31 -10.65 -7.78
CA PRO A 274 3.96 -10.94 -6.40
C PRO A 274 5.20 -11.09 -5.52
N PHE A 275 5.08 -10.73 -4.24
CA PHE A 275 6.16 -10.92 -3.29
C PHE A 275 6.45 -12.41 -3.12
N PRO A 276 7.72 -12.86 -3.09
CA PRO A 276 8.10 -14.27 -3.21
C PRO A 276 7.97 -15.02 -1.88
N ILE A 277 6.75 -15.16 -1.41
CA ILE A 277 6.38 -15.97 -0.23
C ILE A 277 5.25 -16.91 -0.62
N THR A 278 5.27 -18.13 -0.09
CA THR A 278 4.16 -19.07 -0.20
C THR A 278 3.69 -19.50 1.19
N VAL A 279 2.39 -19.71 1.31
CA VAL A 279 1.77 -20.33 2.48
C VAL A 279 1.20 -21.67 2.02
N LYS A 280 1.70 -22.76 2.59
CA LYS A 280 1.35 -24.15 2.18
C LYS A 280 1.51 -24.38 0.66
N GLY A 281 2.54 -23.77 0.08
CA GLY A 281 2.87 -23.88 -1.33
C GLY A 281 2.02 -23.02 -2.28
N THR A 282 1.11 -22.18 -1.76
CA THR A 282 0.31 -21.24 -2.55
C THR A 282 0.80 -19.82 -2.30
N GLN A 283 0.94 -19.04 -3.37
CA GLN A 283 1.32 -17.64 -3.31
C GLN A 283 0.07 -16.76 -3.17
N TYR A 284 0.12 -15.83 -2.24
CA TYR A 284 -0.90 -14.80 -2.00
C TYR A 284 -0.26 -13.42 -2.11
N ALA A 285 -1.07 -12.37 -2.19
CA ALA A 285 -0.57 -11.00 -2.13
C ALA A 285 -1.46 -10.15 -1.21
N SER A 286 -0.85 -9.40 -0.33
CA SER A 286 -1.56 -8.36 0.39
C SER A 286 -2.02 -7.28 -0.58
N ALA A 287 -3.23 -6.81 -0.41
CA ALA A 287 -3.80 -5.72 -1.18
C ALA A 287 -4.62 -4.81 -0.26
N GLY A 288 -4.73 -3.55 -0.61
CA GLY A 288 -5.50 -2.61 0.17
C GLY A 288 -5.92 -1.40 -0.65
N ALA A 289 -6.88 -0.64 -0.12
CA ALA A 289 -7.25 0.63 -0.71
C ALA A 289 -6.05 1.59 -0.72
N ASP A 290 -5.95 2.37 -1.78
CA ASP A 290 -5.25 3.64 -1.72
C ASP A 290 -6.13 4.62 -0.93
N TYR A 291 -5.80 5.90 -0.92
CA TYR A 291 -6.65 6.88 -0.26
C TYR A 291 -8.10 6.79 -0.72
N CYS A 292 -9.03 6.94 0.25
CA CYS A 292 -10.47 6.96 0.00
C CYS A 292 -10.99 8.40 -0.03
N PHE A 293 -11.89 8.70 -0.94
CA PHE A 293 -12.61 9.98 -0.98
C PHE A 293 -13.60 10.05 0.18
N GLY A 294 -13.48 11.06 1.04
CA GLY A 294 -14.43 11.39 2.09
C GLY A 294 -15.12 12.73 1.83
N VAL A 295 -16.42 12.79 2.07
CA VAL A 295 -17.24 13.99 1.90
C VAL A 295 -17.40 14.72 3.23
N ASN A 296 -17.16 16.04 3.24
CA ASN A 296 -17.30 16.86 4.42
C ASN A 296 -18.75 16.89 4.93
N LYS A 297 -18.99 16.39 6.16
CA LYS A 297 -20.34 16.38 6.73
C LYS A 297 -20.95 17.78 6.92
N ASN A 298 -20.12 18.83 6.98
CA ASN A 298 -20.54 20.22 7.22
C ASN A 298 -20.74 21.01 5.93
N THR A 299 -20.47 20.44 4.74
CA THR A 299 -20.78 21.12 3.47
C THR A 299 -22.30 21.08 3.18
N THR A 300 -22.74 21.83 2.17
CA THR A 300 -24.17 21.93 1.83
C THR A 300 -24.69 20.64 1.19
N ASP A 301 -26.02 20.40 1.28
CA ASP A 301 -26.64 19.19 0.71
C ASP A 301 -26.41 19.05 -0.80
N ASP A 302 -26.47 20.15 -1.56
CA ASP A 302 -26.19 20.15 -3.01
C ASP A 302 -24.72 19.74 -3.30
N LYS A 303 -23.79 20.19 -2.47
CA LYS A 303 -22.37 19.82 -2.60
C LYS A 303 -22.12 18.37 -2.16
N LYS A 304 -22.79 17.88 -1.12
CA LYS A 304 -22.74 16.47 -0.71
C LYS A 304 -23.21 15.58 -1.85
N LEU A 305 -24.35 15.91 -2.47
CA LEU A 305 -24.87 15.15 -3.60
C LEU A 305 -23.91 15.22 -4.80
N ALA A 306 -23.39 16.40 -5.13
CA ALA A 306 -22.43 16.56 -6.23
C ALA A 306 -21.14 15.76 -5.99
N ALA A 307 -20.64 15.76 -4.74
CA ALA A 307 -19.47 14.98 -4.33
C ALA A 307 -19.72 13.46 -4.48
N GLN A 308 -20.88 12.96 -4.04
CA GLN A 308 -21.25 11.56 -4.21
C GLN A 308 -21.36 11.14 -5.67
N LEU A 309 -21.90 12.00 -6.53
CA LEU A 309 -21.98 11.75 -7.97
C LEU A 309 -20.58 11.67 -8.60
N TYR A 310 -19.69 12.58 -8.21
CA TYR A 310 -18.30 12.59 -8.68
C TYR A 310 -17.52 11.36 -8.20
N ILE A 311 -17.59 11.04 -6.90
CA ILE A 311 -16.91 9.88 -6.31
C ILE A 311 -17.37 8.59 -6.99
N LYS A 312 -18.69 8.42 -7.16
CA LYS A 312 -19.24 7.26 -7.86
C LYS A 312 -18.71 7.16 -9.29
N TRP A 313 -18.78 8.24 -10.05
CA TRP A 313 -18.29 8.28 -11.42
C TRP A 313 -16.78 8.00 -11.46
N PHE A 314 -16.01 8.61 -10.56
CA PHE A 314 -14.56 8.46 -10.51
C PHE A 314 -14.17 7.00 -10.25
N SER A 315 -14.79 6.36 -9.27
CA SER A 315 -14.46 4.99 -8.88
C SER A 315 -14.98 3.94 -9.86
N GLU A 316 -16.11 4.20 -10.55
CA GLU A 316 -16.77 3.19 -11.39
C GLU A 316 -16.54 3.38 -12.90
N SER A 317 -16.29 4.60 -13.36
CA SER A 317 -16.37 4.96 -14.78
C SER A 317 -15.17 5.71 -15.33
N SER A 318 -14.33 6.32 -14.49
CA SER A 318 -13.20 7.15 -14.93
C SER A 318 -12.06 6.37 -15.56
N ASN A 319 -11.97 5.07 -15.32
CA ASN A 319 -10.82 4.23 -15.63
C ASN A 319 -9.54 4.58 -14.83
N PHE A 320 -9.65 5.44 -13.80
CA PHE A 320 -8.50 5.95 -13.04
C PHE A 320 -7.60 4.84 -12.48
N ALA A 321 -8.22 3.83 -11.84
CA ALA A 321 -7.45 2.73 -11.26
C ALA A 321 -6.62 1.98 -12.31
N PHE A 322 -7.19 1.71 -13.47
CA PHE A 322 -6.48 1.07 -14.58
C PHE A 322 -5.35 1.96 -15.13
N ASP A 323 -5.64 3.25 -15.37
CA ASP A 323 -4.66 4.21 -15.89
C ASP A 323 -3.49 4.44 -14.95
N GLN A 324 -3.72 4.30 -13.64
CA GLN A 324 -2.69 4.41 -12.60
C GLN A 324 -2.05 3.06 -12.23
N GLY A 325 -2.34 1.98 -12.98
CA GLY A 325 -1.74 0.67 -12.74
C GLY A 325 -2.20 -0.01 -11.43
N GLY A 326 -3.32 0.43 -10.86
CA GLY A 326 -3.84 -0.03 -9.59
C GLY A 326 -4.92 -1.11 -9.71
N VAL A 327 -5.34 -1.64 -8.56
CA VAL A 327 -6.46 -2.58 -8.45
C VAL A 327 -7.77 -1.80 -8.60
N PRO A 328 -8.65 -2.18 -9.55
CA PRO A 328 -9.92 -1.50 -9.74
C PRO A 328 -10.83 -1.54 -8.52
N VAL A 329 -11.61 -0.47 -8.34
CA VAL A 329 -12.60 -0.40 -7.24
C VAL A 329 -13.73 -1.40 -7.47
N LEU A 330 -14.24 -1.53 -8.71
CA LEU A 330 -15.22 -2.55 -9.02
C LEU A 330 -14.56 -3.91 -9.26
N LYS A 331 -15.02 -4.95 -8.57
CA LYS A 331 -14.58 -6.36 -8.74
C LYS A 331 -14.80 -6.89 -10.15
N SER A 332 -15.72 -6.28 -10.92
CA SER A 332 -16.03 -6.66 -12.30
C SER A 332 -15.10 -6.07 -13.34
N GLN A 333 -14.25 -5.09 -12.98
CA GLN A 333 -13.29 -4.48 -13.89
C GLN A 333 -12.03 -5.33 -14.04
N ALA A 334 -11.42 -5.28 -15.23
CA ALA A 334 -10.17 -5.98 -15.49
C ALA A 334 -8.98 -5.28 -14.82
N TYR A 335 -8.01 -6.06 -14.39
CA TYR A 335 -6.72 -5.53 -13.94
C TYR A 335 -5.92 -4.93 -15.11
N PRO A 336 -5.09 -3.91 -14.85
CA PRO A 336 -4.14 -3.42 -15.85
C PRO A 336 -3.07 -4.47 -16.19
N ASP A 337 -2.49 -4.38 -17.39
CA ASP A 337 -1.44 -5.31 -17.83
C ASP A 337 -0.24 -5.36 -16.89
N THR A 338 0.04 -4.30 -16.17
CA THR A 338 1.09 -4.22 -15.15
C THR A 338 0.89 -5.21 -14.00
N LEU A 339 -0.36 -5.57 -13.69
CA LEU A 339 -0.72 -6.55 -12.66
C LEU A 339 -0.94 -7.97 -13.20
N LYS A 340 -0.59 -8.25 -14.46
CA LYS A 340 -0.82 -9.56 -15.09
C LYS A 340 -0.12 -10.72 -14.36
N ALA A 341 1.01 -10.49 -13.72
CA ALA A 341 1.69 -11.51 -12.93
C ALA A 341 0.89 -11.95 -11.69
N PHE A 342 -0.16 -11.21 -11.33
CA PHE A 342 -1.09 -11.53 -10.25
C PHE A 342 -2.30 -12.35 -10.71
N ASP A 343 -2.39 -12.69 -12.00
CA ASP A 343 -3.47 -13.57 -12.48
C ASP A 343 -3.44 -14.92 -11.75
N GLY A 344 -4.53 -15.24 -11.07
CA GLY A 344 -4.65 -16.45 -10.26
C GLY A 344 -3.98 -16.41 -8.88
N ILE A 345 -3.51 -15.23 -8.45
CA ILE A 345 -3.07 -14.93 -7.09
C ILE A 345 -4.26 -14.34 -6.33
N ASP A 346 -4.59 -14.92 -5.18
CA ASP A 346 -5.61 -14.36 -4.31
C ASP A 346 -5.07 -13.10 -3.63
N LEU A 347 -5.75 -11.98 -3.86
CA LEU A 347 -5.47 -10.71 -3.17
C LEU A 347 -6.17 -10.72 -1.82
N ILE A 348 -5.39 -10.56 -0.76
CA ILE A 348 -5.87 -10.56 0.63
C ILE A 348 -5.93 -9.12 1.12
N GLU A 349 -7.13 -8.67 1.41
CA GLU A 349 -7.38 -7.40 2.13
C GLU A 349 -7.46 -7.69 3.63
N ASP A 350 -6.80 -6.86 4.44
CA ASP A 350 -6.88 -6.98 5.89
C ASP A 350 -8.31 -6.69 6.39
N THR A 351 -8.87 -7.63 7.15
CA THR A 351 -10.18 -7.46 7.80
C THR A 351 -10.09 -6.35 8.86
N PRO A 352 -10.98 -5.35 8.85
CA PRO A 352 -11.06 -4.39 9.96
C PRO A 352 -11.38 -5.10 11.28
N ALA A 353 -10.71 -4.69 12.36
CA ALA A 353 -10.99 -5.23 13.68
C ALA A 353 -12.44 -4.95 14.08
N PRO A 354 -13.13 -5.89 14.76
CA PRO A 354 -14.43 -5.63 15.35
C PRO A 354 -14.32 -4.55 16.44
N ALA A 355 -15.43 -3.90 16.78
CA ALA A 355 -15.43 -2.72 17.65
C ALA A 355 -14.74 -2.95 19.01
N GLU A 356 -14.87 -4.15 19.58
CA GLU A 356 -14.24 -4.54 20.85
C GLU A 356 -12.72 -4.72 20.78
N LEU A 357 -12.14 -4.82 19.58
CA LEU A 357 -10.72 -4.95 19.32
C LEU A 357 -10.15 -3.77 18.49
N ALA A 358 -10.95 -2.74 18.26
CA ALA A 358 -10.62 -1.67 17.31
C ALA A 358 -9.28 -0.97 17.62
N ASP A 359 -8.94 -0.82 18.89
CA ASP A 359 -7.72 -0.13 19.32
C ASP A 359 -6.59 -1.11 19.70
N LEU A 360 -6.88 -2.42 19.82
CA LEU A 360 -5.93 -3.41 20.36
C LEU A 360 -4.64 -3.47 19.56
N ALA A 361 -4.71 -3.49 18.23
CA ALA A 361 -3.51 -3.55 17.38
C ALA A 361 -2.60 -2.34 17.61
N THR A 362 -3.19 -1.14 17.73
CA THR A 362 -2.45 0.09 18.01
C THR A 362 -1.85 0.09 19.41
N GLU A 363 -2.61 -0.34 20.42
CA GLU A 363 -2.15 -0.41 21.81
C GLU A 363 -0.97 -1.39 21.97
N VAL A 364 -1.06 -2.58 21.35
CA VAL A 364 0.01 -3.58 21.38
C VAL A 364 1.27 -3.06 20.67
N GLN A 365 1.14 -2.42 19.51
CA GLN A 365 2.26 -1.84 18.79
C GLN A 365 2.95 -0.71 19.59
N GLN A 366 2.15 0.14 20.24
CA GLN A 366 2.68 1.22 21.10
C GLN A 366 3.40 0.68 22.33
N GLU A 367 2.82 -0.31 23.03
CA GLU A 367 3.43 -0.92 24.21
C GLU A 367 4.69 -1.72 23.86
N ALA A 368 4.72 -2.35 22.67
CA ALA A 368 5.89 -3.07 22.15
C ALA A 368 6.98 -2.14 21.58
N GLU A 369 6.69 -0.85 21.39
CA GLU A 369 7.55 0.10 20.65
C GLU A 369 7.88 -0.38 19.22
N LEU A 370 6.93 -1.11 18.59
CA LEU A 370 7.02 -1.64 17.23
C LEU A 370 5.84 -1.12 16.40
N MET A 371 5.95 0.10 15.91
CA MET A 371 4.91 0.76 15.12
C MET A 371 4.98 0.30 13.66
N LEU A 372 4.35 -0.83 13.35
CA LEU A 372 4.31 -1.41 12.01
C LEU A 372 3.64 -0.44 11.01
N ASN A 373 4.20 -0.33 9.81
CA ASN A 373 3.78 0.60 8.76
C ASN A 373 3.84 2.10 9.13
N ALA A 374 4.41 2.46 10.27
CA ALA A 374 4.46 3.85 10.75
C ALA A 374 5.88 4.31 11.16
N ASP A 375 6.70 3.43 11.71
CA ASP A 375 8.09 3.72 12.09
C ASP A 375 9.04 2.78 11.34
N GLN A 376 10.05 3.36 10.69
CA GLN A 376 11.06 2.63 9.92
C GLN A 376 12.17 2.00 10.77
N THR A 377 12.29 2.37 12.03
CA THR A 377 13.50 2.09 12.86
C THR A 377 13.78 0.59 12.98
N HIS A 378 12.76 -0.23 13.21
CA HIS A 378 12.92 -1.67 13.34
C HIS A 378 13.32 -2.35 12.02
N VAL A 379 12.81 -1.89 10.87
CA VAL A 379 13.22 -2.42 9.56
C VAL A 379 14.63 -1.94 9.19
N MET A 380 14.99 -0.69 9.52
CA MET A 380 16.35 -0.17 9.32
C MET A 380 17.37 -0.99 10.13
N ARG A 381 17.03 -1.44 11.34
CA ARG A 381 17.88 -2.35 12.14
C ARG A 381 18.23 -3.63 11.39
N VAL A 382 17.30 -4.19 10.61
CA VAL A 382 17.55 -5.39 9.80
C VAL A 382 18.64 -5.12 8.73
N VAL A 383 18.55 -3.96 8.06
CA VAL A 383 19.56 -3.54 7.07
C VAL A 383 20.92 -3.33 7.73
N GLU A 384 20.96 -2.59 8.83
CA GLU A 384 22.20 -2.28 9.57
C GLU A 384 22.88 -3.55 10.08
N ALA A 385 22.10 -4.49 10.64
CA ALA A 385 22.62 -5.79 11.09
C ALA A 385 23.18 -6.63 9.93
N GLY A 386 22.51 -6.62 8.78
CA GLY A 386 23.01 -7.30 7.59
C GLY A 386 24.34 -6.73 7.08
N ILE A 387 24.55 -5.41 7.19
CA ILE A 387 25.81 -4.75 6.82
C ILE A 387 26.92 -5.05 7.85
N ASN A 388 26.62 -4.83 9.11
CA ASN A 388 27.62 -4.86 10.18
C ASN A 388 28.02 -6.29 10.56
N GLY A 389 27.09 -7.25 10.44
CA GLY A 389 27.28 -8.65 10.80
C GLY A 389 27.46 -8.87 12.31
N ASP A 390 27.06 -7.91 13.14
CA ASP A 390 27.16 -7.94 14.60
C ASP A 390 25.91 -8.54 15.27
N GLU A 391 24.81 -8.66 14.54
CA GLU A 391 23.55 -9.20 14.99
C GLU A 391 22.92 -10.11 13.89
N THR A 392 22.27 -11.19 14.30
CA THR A 392 21.54 -12.05 13.37
C THR A 392 20.06 -11.65 13.29
N LEU A 393 19.39 -12.02 12.19
CA LEU A 393 17.94 -11.81 12.11
C LEU A 393 17.18 -12.52 13.24
N ASP A 394 17.65 -13.72 13.64
CA ASP A 394 17.02 -14.46 14.73
C ASP A 394 17.15 -13.71 16.07
N ASP A 395 18.26 -13.01 16.32
CA ASP A 395 18.42 -12.15 17.51
C ASP A 395 17.44 -10.98 17.49
N ILE A 396 17.32 -10.30 16.34
CA ILE A 396 16.39 -9.18 16.15
C ILE A 396 14.94 -9.63 16.38
N VAL A 397 14.55 -10.74 15.75
CA VAL A 397 13.20 -11.31 15.88
C VAL A 397 12.91 -11.76 17.30
N ALA A 398 13.90 -12.31 18.02
CA ALA A 398 13.75 -12.68 19.43
C ALA A 398 13.47 -11.45 20.32
N ASP A 399 14.15 -10.32 20.05
CA ASP A 399 13.90 -9.07 20.75
C ASP A 399 12.49 -8.53 20.46
N TRP A 400 12.07 -8.51 19.18
CA TRP A 400 10.74 -8.07 18.79
C TRP A 400 9.64 -8.93 19.42
N ASN A 401 9.78 -10.26 19.38
CA ASN A 401 8.84 -11.18 20.00
C ASN A 401 8.78 -10.98 21.52
N ALA A 402 9.91 -10.79 22.19
CA ALA A 402 9.93 -10.55 23.64
C ALA A 402 9.22 -9.24 24.04
N ALA A 403 9.35 -8.18 23.23
CA ALA A 403 8.64 -6.91 23.44
C ALA A 403 7.14 -7.07 23.14
N TRP A 404 6.81 -7.71 22.03
CA TRP A 404 5.43 -7.97 21.60
C TRP A 404 4.65 -8.83 22.59
N ASP A 405 5.25 -9.90 23.12
CA ASP A 405 4.62 -10.79 24.09
C ASP A 405 4.23 -10.08 25.39
N LYS A 406 5.11 -9.16 25.86
CA LYS A 406 4.80 -8.31 27.03
C LYS A 406 3.62 -7.38 26.72
N ALA A 407 3.61 -6.80 25.52
CA ALA A 407 2.54 -5.91 25.09
C ALA A 407 1.19 -6.65 24.97
N VAL A 408 1.18 -7.86 24.38
CA VAL A 408 -0.01 -8.71 24.34
C VAL A 408 -0.55 -9.02 25.74
N ASP A 409 0.34 -9.35 26.69
CA ASP A 409 -0.08 -9.62 28.08
C ASP A 409 -0.61 -8.34 28.77
N ALA A 410 -0.05 -7.17 28.47
CA ALA A 410 -0.46 -5.89 29.06
C ALA A 410 -1.79 -5.37 28.51
N CYS A 411 -2.02 -5.55 27.20
CA CYS A 411 -3.20 -5.05 26.48
C CYS A 411 -4.32 -6.08 26.36
N ALA A 412 -4.16 -7.30 26.91
CA ALA A 412 -5.19 -8.35 26.83
C ALA A 412 -6.56 -7.84 27.31
N PRO A 413 -7.63 -8.03 26.54
CA PRO A 413 -8.99 -7.67 26.97
C PRO A 413 -9.32 -8.35 28.30
N GLN A 414 -9.81 -7.55 29.27
CA GLN A 414 -10.19 -8.06 30.61
C GLN A 414 -11.54 -8.77 30.60
#